data_3d912fdd3aa78ff3ef19363e66d40f81
#
_entry.id   3d912fdd3aa78ff3ef19363e66d40f81
#
_cell.length_a   1.000
_cell.length_b   1.000
_cell.length_c   1.000
_cell.angle_alpha   90.00
_cell.angle_beta   90.00
_cell.angle_gamma   90.00
#
_symmetry.space_group_name_H-M   'P 1'
#
loop_
_entity.id
_entity.type
_entity.pdbx_description
1 polymer ?
#
loop_
_entity_poly.entity_id
_entity_poly.type
_entity_poly.pdbx_seq_one_letter_code
_entity_poly.pdbx_strand_id
1 'polypeptide(L)'
;MSEEIKHECGIAMLRLRKPIEFYIKKYGSWDYGLQKMYLMMEKQHNRGQDGAGIAGIKMNVEPGNRYIFRQRSNRANPIKEIFGLIYEDIEKITAAHSKESNSASFVKDNIPFACDIYLGHLRYGTYGSYNIDYVHPVSRENNWKSRNLVMAGNFNLTNVGEVFASLIKLGQTPVDFSDTVTILENVGHRLDEENERLFRHFKDQGYSKKEISPMIEKNLDLVTILSKASRDWDGGYAMAGMVGHGDGFVMRDPAGIR
;
A
#
# COMPACT_ATOMS: atom_id res chain seq x y z
N MET A 1 32.15 0.12 22.32
CA MET A 1 31.40 -1.07 21.89
C MET A 1 30.43 -0.59 20.82
N SER A 2 30.60 -1.00 19.57
CA SER A 2 29.60 -0.71 18.52
C SER A 2 28.33 -1.48 18.88
N GLU A 3 27.22 -0.78 19.03
CA GLU A 3 25.92 -1.47 19.12
C GLU A 3 25.77 -2.40 17.93
N GLU A 4 25.36 -3.64 18.19
CA GLU A 4 25.00 -4.60 17.16
C GLU A 4 23.93 -3.97 16.25
N ILE A 5 24.18 -3.91 14.96
CA ILE A 5 23.19 -3.40 13.98
C ILE A 5 21.98 -4.34 14.04
N LYS A 6 20.95 -3.91 14.71
CA LYS A 6 19.67 -4.63 14.71
C LYS A 6 19.02 -4.46 13.35
N HIS A 7 18.89 -5.57 12.62
CA HIS A 7 18.15 -5.61 11.36
C HIS A 7 16.66 -5.39 11.64
N GLU A 8 16.04 -4.54 10.87
CA GLU A 8 14.61 -4.25 10.96
C GLU A 8 14.04 -4.00 9.56
N CYS A 9 12.71 -4.16 9.40
CA CYS A 9 12.06 -3.88 8.13
C CYS A 9 12.30 -2.44 7.66
N GLY A 10 12.45 -2.26 6.35
CA GLY A 10 12.50 -0.96 5.70
C GLY A 10 11.15 -0.61 5.09
N ILE A 11 10.73 0.65 5.20
CA ILE A 11 9.50 1.16 4.57
C ILE A 11 9.86 2.41 3.76
N ALA A 12 9.34 2.50 2.54
CA ALA A 12 9.47 3.66 1.68
C ALA A 12 8.09 4.02 1.10
N MET A 13 7.72 5.30 1.16
CA MET A 13 6.49 5.80 0.57
C MET A 13 6.78 7.02 -0.29
N LEU A 14 6.21 7.08 -1.48
CA LEU A 14 6.39 8.17 -2.42
C LEU A 14 5.04 8.55 -3.04
N ARG A 15 4.70 9.84 -3.01
CA ARG A 15 3.58 10.40 -3.76
C ARG A 15 4.06 11.40 -4.79
N LEU A 16 3.68 11.20 -6.04
CA LEU A 16 3.88 12.16 -7.12
C LEU A 16 2.80 13.24 -7.03
N ARG A 17 3.22 14.52 -6.97
CA ARG A 17 2.30 15.64 -6.78
C ARG A 17 1.95 16.36 -8.08
N LYS A 18 2.51 15.93 -9.19
CA LYS A 18 2.26 16.46 -10.53
C LYS A 18 1.77 15.34 -11.43
N PRO A 19 1.02 15.66 -12.47
CA PRO A 19 0.59 14.66 -13.44
C PRO A 19 1.79 14.09 -14.21
N ILE A 20 1.61 12.91 -14.80
CA ILE A 20 2.68 12.15 -15.47
C ILE A 20 3.35 12.94 -16.59
N GLU A 21 2.59 13.78 -17.29
CA GLU A 21 3.06 14.67 -18.36
C GLU A 21 4.17 15.61 -17.87
N PHE A 22 4.08 16.08 -16.63
CA PHE A 22 5.11 16.91 -16.02
C PHE A 22 6.44 16.16 -15.92
N TYR A 23 6.39 14.88 -15.49
CA TYR A 23 7.59 14.07 -15.30
C TYR A 23 8.21 13.70 -16.64
N ILE A 24 7.42 13.33 -17.65
CA ILE A 24 7.87 13.09 -19.02
C ILE A 24 8.57 14.34 -19.57
N LYS A 25 7.95 15.51 -19.45
CA LYS A 25 8.52 16.77 -19.96
C LYS A 25 9.82 17.16 -19.24
N LYS A 26 9.86 16.99 -17.90
CA LYS A 26 10.98 17.48 -17.09
C LYS A 26 12.16 16.52 -17.06
N TYR A 27 11.90 15.21 -17.04
CA TYR A 27 12.92 14.19 -16.84
C TYR A 27 13.11 13.25 -18.04
N GLY A 28 12.31 13.42 -19.10
CA GLY A 28 12.40 12.61 -20.32
C GLY A 28 11.75 11.24 -20.19
N SER A 29 11.18 10.90 -19.02
CA SER A 29 10.59 9.59 -18.77
C SER A 29 9.41 9.68 -17.80
N TRP A 30 8.45 8.77 -17.99
CA TRP A 30 7.29 8.61 -17.10
C TRP A 30 7.63 7.86 -15.80
N ASP A 31 8.68 7.05 -15.79
CA ASP A 31 9.01 6.11 -14.70
C ASP A 31 9.78 6.75 -13.54
N TYR A 32 9.85 8.08 -13.50
CA TYR A 32 10.52 8.84 -12.44
C TYR A 32 10.14 8.37 -11.03
N GLY A 33 8.85 8.12 -10.77
CA GLY A 33 8.37 7.63 -9.48
C GLY A 33 8.89 6.24 -9.16
N LEU A 34 8.84 5.34 -10.13
CA LEU A 34 9.31 3.96 -9.99
C LEU A 34 10.83 3.92 -9.75
N GLN A 35 11.61 4.71 -10.50
CA GLN A 35 13.06 4.85 -10.29
C GLN A 35 13.40 5.40 -8.90
N LYS A 36 12.64 6.40 -8.41
CA LYS A 36 12.84 6.92 -7.04
C LYS A 36 12.53 5.89 -5.97
N MET A 37 11.49 5.09 -6.15
CA MET A 37 11.19 3.98 -5.23
C MET A 37 12.32 2.94 -5.24
N TYR A 38 12.83 2.55 -6.40
CA TYR A 38 14.00 1.68 -6.48
C TYR A 38 15.17 2.22 -5.64
N LEU A 39 15.54 3.49 -5.84
CA LEU A 39 16.64 4.11 -5.12
C LEU A 39 16.39 4.20 -3.60
N MET A 40 15.16 4.50 -3.18
CA MET A 40 14.80 4.55 -1.77
C MET A 40 14.90 3.16 -1.12
N MET A 41 14.46 2.12 -1.80
CA MET A 41 14.56 0.74 -1.32
C MET A 41 16.01 0.25 -1.30
N GLU A 42 16.80 0.52 -2.34
CA GLU A 42 18.23 0.19 -2.39
C GLU A 42 19.02 0.87 -1.26
N LYS A 43 18.72 2.12 -0.93
CA LYS A 43 19.37 2.81 0.19
C LYS A 43 19.06 2.20 1.56
N GLN A 44 18.00 1.41 1.64
CA GLN A 44 17.57 0.72 2.85
C GLN A 44 17.83 -0.80 2.81
N HIS A 45 18.51 -1.33 1.78
CA HIS A 45 18.66 -2.77 1.57
C HIS A 45 19.23 -3.53 2.79
N ASN A 46 20.08 -2.89 3.57
CA ASN A 46 20.65 -3.48 4.79
C ASN A 46 19.64 -3.68 5.93
N ARG A 47 18.46 -3.06 5.85
CA ARG A 47 17.44 -3.20 6.89
C ARG A 47 16.66 -4.51 6.79
N GLY A 48 16.38 -4.97 5.58
CA GLY A 48 15.63 -6.22 5.37
C GLY A 48 16.06 -6.90 4.07
N GLN A 49 16.54 -8.14 4.18
CA GLN A 49 17.09 -8.90 3.06
C GLN A 49 16.29 -10.17 2.74
N ASP A 50 15.31 -10.53 3.58
CA ASP A 50 14.53 -11.77 3.48
C ASP A 50 13.32 -11.65 2.54
N GLY A 51 13.14 -10.50 1.95
CA GLY A 51 12.11 -10.22 0.97
C GLY A 51 11.91 -8.73 0.71
N ALA A 52 11.33 -8.42 -0.42
CA ALA A 52 10.95 -7.07 -0.79
C ALA A 52 9.60 -7.06 -1.50
N GLY A 53 8.93 -5.94 -1.45
CA GLY A 53 7.73 -5.73 -2.23
C GLY A 53 7.47 -4.26 -2.49
N ILE A 54 6.75 -4.02 -3.57
CA ILE A 54 6.28 -2.71 -3.97
C ILE A 54 4.80 -2.79 -4.33
N ALA A 55 4.05 -1.78 -3.95
CA ALA A 55 2.72 -1.54 -4.48
C ALA A 55 2.61 -0.11 -5.00
N GLY A 56 1.71 0.11 -5.95
CA GLY A 56 1.41 1.42 -6.47
C GLY A 56 -0.07 1.58 -6.80
N ILE A 57 -0.57 2.79 -6.70
CA ILE A 57 -1.95 3.14 -7.04
C ILE A 57 -1.93 4.23 -8.11
N LYS A 58 -2.67 3.98 -9.19
CA LYS A 58 -3.05 5.01 -10.17
C LYS A 58 -4.32 5.69 -9.69
N MET A 59 -4.31 6.99 -9.60
CA MET A 59 -5.49 7.76 -9.19
C MET A 59 -6.48 7.88 -10.35
N ASN A 60 -6.97 8.68 -10.90
CA ASN A 60 -7.89 8.98 -11.98
C ASN A 60 -7.93 7.93 -13.12
N VAL A 61 -8.30 6.69 -12.78
CA VAL A 61 -8.44 5.57 -13.74
C VAL A 61 -9.90 5.30 -13.99
N GLU A 62 -10.26 5.13 -15.27
CA GLU A 62 -11.63 4.80 -15.69
C GLU A 62 -12.05 3.40 -15.18
N PRO A 63 -13.33 3.23 -14.82
CA PRO A 63 -13.87 1.93 -14.43
C PRO A 63 -13.57 0.84 -15.48
N GLY A 64 -13.22 -0.35 -15.01
CA GLY A 64 -12.83 -1.47 -15.87
C GLY A 64 -11.30 -1.62 -16.01
N ASN A 65 -10.52 -0.63 -15.63
CA ASN A 65 -9.06 -0.71 -15.64
C ASN A 65 -8.49 -0.97 -14.25
N ARG A 66 -7.42 -1.76 -14.20
CA ARG A 66 -6.68 -2.01 -12.97
C ARG A 66 -5.96 -0.74 -12.52
N TYR A 67 -6.04 -0.41 -11.23
CA TYR A 67 -5.40 0.78 -10.67
C TYR A 67 -4.53 0.51 -9.44
N ILE A 68 -4.60 -0.69 -8.86
CA ILE A 68 -3.70 -1.14 -7.79
C ILE A 68 -2.78 -2.21 -8.38
N PHE A 69 -1.48 -2.01 -8.25
CA PHE A 69 -0.44 -2.91 -8.70
C PHE A 69 0.43 -3.31 -7.53
N ARG A 70 0.84 -4.58 -7.48
CA ARG A 70 1.67 -5.11 -6.41
C ARG A 70 2.62 -6.17 -6.98
N GLN A 71 3.90 -6.08 -6.61
CA GLN A 71 4.93 -7.07 -6.91
C GLN A 71 5.72 -7.37 -5.64
N ARG A 72 5.98 -8.64 -5.38
CA ARG A 72 6.70 -9.11 -4.19
C ARG A 72 7.69 -10.20 -4.56
N SER A 73 8.78 -10.32 -3.78
CA SER A 73 9.75 -11.41 -3.88
C SER A 73 10.35 -11.73 -2.52
N ASN A 74 10.63 -13.00 -2.30
CA ASN A 74 11.38 -13.56 -1.16
C ASN A 74 12.64 -14.31 -1.61
N ARG A 75 13.15 -14.03 -2.82
CA ARG A 75 14.38 -14.61 -3.35
C ARG A 75 15.62 -13.86 -2.88
N ALA A 76 16.80 -14.37 -3.21
CA ALA A 76 18.09 -13.87 -2.71
C ALA A 76 18.37 -12.38 -3.01
N ASN A 77 17.85 -11.84 -4.11
CA ASN A 77 18.00 -10.42 -4.48
C ASN A 77 16.62 -9.80 -4.75
N PRO A 78 15.78 -9.66 -3.71
CA PRO A 78 14.35 -9.41 -3.91
C PRO A 78 14.07 -8.06 -4.56
N ILE A 79 14.83 -6.99 -4.25
CA ILE A 79 14.66 -5.67 -4.88
C ILE A 79 14.91 -5.76 -6.38
N LYS A 80 16.06 -6.31 -6.76
CA LYS A 80 16.43 -6.44 -8.18
C LYS A 80 15.42 -7.28 -8.95
N GLU A 81 14.91 -8.34 -8.33
CA GLU A 81 13.93 -9.22 -8.97
C GLU A 81 12.60 -8.51 -9.20
N ILE A 82 12.02 -7.85 -8.19
CA ILE A 82 10.72 -7.18 -8.35
C ILE A 82 10.77 -6.08 -9.41
N PHE A 83 11.82 -5.27 -9.44
CA PHE A 83 11.96 -4.23 -10.46
C PHE A 83 12.27 -4.83 -11.84
N GLY A 84 13.06 -5.91 -11.92
CA GLY A 84 13.29 -6.64 -13.16
C GLY A 84 11.98 -7.14 -13.77
N LEU A 85 11.15 -7.84 -13.00
CA LEU A 85 9.83 -8.33 -13.45
C LEU A 85 8.90 -7.19 -13.89
N ILE A 86 8.89 -6.09 -13.17
CA ILE A 86 8.09 -4.91 -13.53
C ILE A 86 8.54 -4.35 -14.89
N TYR A 87 9.85 -4.17 -15.10
CA TYR A 87 10.37 -3.63 -16.36
C TYR A 87 10.21 -4.61 -17.53
N GLU A 88 10.37 -5.93 -17.32
CA GLU A 88 10.08 -6.95 -18.33
C GLU A 88 8.61 -6.86 -18.83
N ASP A 89 7.66 -6.68 -17.93
CA ASP A 89 6.25 -6.54 -18.31
C ASP A 89 5.99 -5.22 -19.06
N ILE A 90 6.63 -4.14 -18.64
CA ILE A 90 6.56 -2.85 -19.33
C ILE A 90 7.16 -2.95 -20.74
N GLU A 91 8.31 -3.60 -20.90
CA GLU A 91 8.94 -3.80 -22.21
C GLU A 91 8.05 -4.59 -23.17
N LYS A 92 7.40 -5.66 -22.71
CA LYS A 92 6.44 -6.44 -23.51
C LYS A 92 5.28 -5.56 -24.02
N ILE A 93 4.74 -4.73 -23.15
CA ILE A 93 3.61 -3.83 -23.49
C ILE A 93 4.07 -2.74 -24.46
N THR A 94 5.21 -2.13 -24.21
CA THR A 94 5.73 -1.04 -25.04
C THR A 94 6.19 -1.54 -26.43
N ALA A 95 6.76 -2.74 -26.50
CA ALA A 95 7.12 -3.37 -27.78
C ALA A 95 5.90 -3.64 -28.66
N ALA A 96 4.79 -4.08 -28.06
CA ALA A 96 3.53 -4.31 -28.78
C ALA A 96 2.87 -3.02 -29.27
N HIS A 97 3.22 -1.83 -28.72
CA HIS A 97 2.58 -0.54 -28.99
C HIS A 97 3.61 0.57 -29.24
N SER A 98 4.63 0.30 -30.03
CA SER A 98 5.82 1.15 -30.19
C SER A 98 5.55 2.60 -30.66
N LYS A 99 4.46 2.84 -31.40
CA LYS A 99 4.07 4.18 -31.88
C LYS A 99 3.41 5.06 -30.82
N GLU A 100 2.77 4.45 -29.82
CA GLU A 100 1.94 5.12 -28.81
C GLU A 100 2.60 5.12 -27.43
N SER A 101 3.60 4.26 -27.22
CA SER A 101 4.21 3.95 -25.93
C SER A 101 4.80 5.16 -25.18
N ASN A 102 5.09 6.26 -25.86
CA ASN A 102 5.62 7.49 -25.28
C ASN A 102 4.54 8.54 -24.96
N SER A 103 3.27 8.31 -25.33
CA SER A 103 2.23 9.26 -24.98
C SER A 103 1.82 9.11 -23.52
N ALA A 104 1.59 10.22 -22.83
CA ALA A 104 1.19 10.22 -21.43
C ALA A 104 -0.14 9.48 -21.21
N SER A 105 -1.07 9.61 -22.16
CA SER A 105 -2.35 8.87 -22.12
C SER A 105 -2.12 7.37 -22.18
N PHE A 106 -1.35 6.89 -23.18
CA PHE A 106 -1.05 5.47 -23.28
C PHE A 106 -0.39 4.91 -22.01
N VAL A 107 0.62 5.63 -21.49
CA VAL A 107 1.33 5.23 -20.27
C VAL A 107 0.39 5.13 -19.10
N LYS A 108 -0.49 6.12 -18.91
CA LYS A 108 -1.45 6.15 -17.82
C LYS A 108 -2.44 4.99 -17.88
N ASP A 109 -2.91 4.65 -19.07
CA ASP A 109 -3.93 3.64 -19.26
C ASP A 109 -3.36 2.21 -19.26
N ASN A 110 -2.18 2.01 -19.89
CA ASN A 110 -1.68 0.68 -20.22
C ASN A 110 -0.44 0.23 -19.43
N ILE A 111 0.41 1.16 -18.95
CA ILE A 111 1.67 0.75 -18.32
C ILE A 111 1.45 0.42 -16.83
N PRO A 112 1.71 -0.83 -16.39
CA PRO A 112 1.70 -1.18 -14.97
C PRO A 112 2.70 -0.30 -14.20
N PHE A 113 2.41 -0.04 -12.94
CA PHE A 113 3.28 0.80 -12.08
C PHE A 113 3.58 2.22 -12.58
N ALA A 114 2.91 2.72 -13.62
CA ALA A 114 2.85 4.17 -13.90
C ALA A 114 1.88 4.83 -12.91
N CYS A 115 2.23 4.78 -11.62
CA CYS A 115 1.35 5.12 -10.50
C CYS A 115 1.61 6.53 -9.97
N ASP A 116 0.63 7.06 -9.23
CA ASP A 116 0.71 8.37 -8.57
C ASP A 116 1.25 8.26 -7.14
N ILE A 117 1.05 7.11 -6.50
CA ILE A 117 1.55 6.83 -5.15
C ILE A 117 2.13 5.42 -5.09
N TYR A 118 3.22 5.26 -4.34
CA TYR A 118 3.93 4.00 -4.18
C TYR A 118 4.23 3.71 -2.72
N LEU A 119 4.24 2.43 -2.37
CA LEU A 119 4.63 1.90 -1.08
C LEU A 119 5.59 0.74 -1.29
N GLY A 120 6.83 0.87 -0.79
CA GLY A 120 7.86 -0.16 -0.83
C GLY A 120 8.14 -0.70 0.57
N HIS A 121 8.52 -1.97 0.65
CA HIS A 121 8.86 -2.64 1.89
C HIS A 121 10.03 -3.60 1.70
N LEU A 122 10.92 -3.62 2.70
CA LEU A 122 12.01 -4.56 2.83
C LEU A 122 11.78 -5.38 4.09
N ARG A 123 11.67 -6.70 3.92
CA ARG A 123 11.37 -7.61 5.00
C ARG A 123 12.63 -8.06 5.72
N TYR A 124 12.60 -7.98 7.06
CA TYR A 124 13.44 -8.76 7.94
C TYR A 124 12.57 -9.84 8.60
N GLY A 125 12.83 -11.11 8.27
CA GLY A 125 11.98 -12.23 8.64
C GLY A 125 12.29 -12.77 10.03
N THR A 126 11.60 -12.30 11.05
CA THR A 126 11.64 -12.89 12.40
C THR A 126 10.65 -14.05 12.57
N TYR A 127 9.59 -14.08 11.74
CA TYR A 127 8.51 -15.07 11.81
C TYR A 127 8.10 -15.51 10.39
N GLY A 128 7.68 -16.77 10.23
CA GLY A 128 7.12 -17.29 8.97
C GLY A 128 8.11 -17.32 7.81
N SER A 129 9.27 -17.96 8.02
CA SER A 129 10.37 -18.04 7.07
C SER A 129 9.93 -18.36 5.64
N TYR A 130 10.40 -17.58 4.68
CA TYR A 130 10.33 -17.82 3.22
C TYR A 130 8.93 -17.90 2.58
N ASN A 131 7.81 -17.66 3.31
CA ASN A 131 6.51 -17.57 2.65
C ASN A 131 6.29 -16.18 2.08
N ILE A 132 5.94 -16.12 0.79
CA ILE A 132 5.65 -14.87 0.05
C ILE A 132 4.44 -14.12 0.66
N ASP A 133 3.53 -14.82 1.34
CA ASP A 133 2.34 -14.21 1.92
C ASP A 133 2.66 -13.22 3.04
N TYR A 134 3.81 -13.40 3.70
CA TYR A 134 4.31 -12.49 4.73
C TYR A 134 5.20 -11.35 4.17
N VAL A 135 5.40 -11.27 2.85
CA VAL A 135 6.12 -10.16 2.24
C VAL A 135 5.15 -9.01 1.96
N HIS A 136 5.40 -7.88 2.59
CA HIS A 136 4.62 -6.66 2.35
C HIS A 136 5.01 -5.98 1.02
N PRO A 137 4.16 -5.09 0.48
CA PRO A 137 2.86 -4.67 0.99
C PRO A 137 1.78 -5.75 0.91
N VAL A 138 0.88 -5.75 1.90
CA VAL A 138 -0.36 -6.54 1.90
C VAL A 138 -1.53 -5.67 1.44
N SER A 139 -2.59 -6.29 0.91
CA SER A 139 -3.74 -5.55 0.40
C SER A 139 -5.06 -6.19 0.79
N ARG A 140 -6.03 -5.34 1.04
CA ARG A 140 -7.44 -5.67 1.16
C ARG A 140 -8.18 -5.00 0.00
N GLU A 141 -8.81 -5.79 -0.86
CA GLU A 141 -9.41 -5.32 -2.12
C GLU A 141 -10.93 -5.31 -2.05
N ASN A 142 -11.52 -4.27 -2.63
CA ASN A 142 -12.96 -4.06 -2.72
C ASN A 142 -13.28 -3.34 -4.03
N ASN A 143 -14.53 -3.41 -4.50
CA ASN A 143 -14.98 -2.68 -5.70
C ASN A 143 -15.10 -1.15 -5.50
N TRP A 144 -15.04 -0.68 -4.25
CA TRP A 144 -15.08 0.74 -3.92
C TRP A 144 -13.67 1.22 -3.61
N LYS A 145 -13.19 2.24 -4.34
CA LYS A 145 -11.84 2.78 -4.15
C LYS A 145 -11.55 3.17 -2.69
N SER A 146 -12.52 3.79 -2.04
CA SER A 146 -12.43 4.23 -0.64
C SER A 146 -12.36 3.08 0.39
N ARG A 147 -12.60 1.83 -0.02
CA ARG A 147 -12.51 0.63 0.84
C ARG A 147 -11.28 -0.23 0.55
N ASN A 148 -10.54 0.07 -0.51
CA ASN A 148 -9.27 -0.61 -0.78
C ASN A 148 -8.17 -0.09 0.14
N LEU A 149 -7.40 -0.99 0.71
CA LEU A 149 -6.31 -0.68 1.62
C LEU A 149 -5.07 -1.47 1.23
N VAL A 150 -3.94 -0.78 1.11
CA VAL A 150 -2.62 -1.38 0.89
C VAL A 150 -1.72 -0.92 2.02
N MET A 151 -1.08 -1.85 2.72
CA MET A 151 -0.28 -1.55 3.90
C MET A 151 1.06 -2.28 3.91
N ALA A 152 2.05 -1.65 4.53
CA ALA A 152 3.33 -2.25 4.87
C ALA A 152 3.78 -1.75 6.24
N GLY A 153 4.44 -2.61 7.01
CA GLY A 153 4.88 -2.21 8.34
C GLY A 153 5.87 -3.19 8.96
N ASN A 154 6.43 -2.74 10.06
CA ASN A 154 7.14 -3.57 11.02
C ASN A 154 6.23 -3.66 12.26
N PHE A 155 5.72 -4.84 12.54
CA PHE A 155 4.73 -5.09 13.58
C PHE A 155 5.28 -6.05 14.62
N ASN A 156 5.00 -5.76 15.89
CA ASN A 156 5.28 -6.64 17.03
C ASN A 156 4.28 -6.30 18.15
N LEU A 157 3.04 -6.70 17.95
CA LEU A 157 2.00 -6.53 18.96
C LEU A 157 2.12 -7.61 20.05
N THR A 158 2.10 -7.18 21.30
CA THR A 158 2.09 -8.10 22.46
C THR A 158 0.72 -8.74 22.67
N ASN A 159 -0.33 -8.08 22.19
CA ASN A 159 -1.73 -8.49 22.37
C ASN A 159 -2.45 -8.84 21.04
N VAL A 160 -1.73 -9.31 20.04
CA VAL A 160 -2.30 -9.71 18.73
C VAL A 160 -3.50 -10.65 18.89
N GLY A 161 -3.45 -11.58 19.84
CA GLY A 161 -4.54 -12.52 20.12
C GLY A 161 -5.84 -11.85 20.56
N GLU A 162 -5.76 -10.81 21.37
CA GLU A 162 -6.91 -10.04 21.81
C GLU A 162 -7.54 -9.25 20.68
N VAL A 163 -6.68 -8.60 19.85
CA VAL A 163 -7.13 -7.86 18.68
C VAL A 163 -7.78 -8.80 17.66
N PHE A 164 -7.18 -9.96 17.40
CA PHE A 164 -7.75 -11.00 16.54
C PHE A 164 -9.11 -11.50 17.06
N ALA A 165 -9.19 -11.82 18.35
CA ALA A 165 -10.45 -12.24 18.98
C ALA A 165 -11.54 -11.17 18.87
N SER A 166 -11.18 -9.89 18.89
CA SER A 166 -12.14 -8.79 18.68
C SER A 166 -12.74 -8.81 17.27
N LEU A 167 -11.93 -9.10 16.24
CA LEU A 167 -12.41 -9.25 14.85
C LEU A 167 -13.42 -10.40 14.72
N ILE A 168 -13.16 -11.54 15.37
CA ILE A 168 -14.09 -12.68 15.39
C ILE A 168 -15.42 -12.29 16.07
N LYS A 169 -15.38 -11.54 17.18
CA LYS A 169 -16.60 -11.03 17.85
C LYS A 169 -17.41 -10.07 16.95
N LEU A 170 -16.75 -9.38 16.02
CA LEU A 170 -17.40 -8.53 15.00
C LEU A 170 -17.96 -9.35 13.82
N GLY A 171 -17.86 -10.68 13.84
CA GLY A 171 -18.35 -11.57 12.79
C GLY A 171 -17.38 -11.74 11.60
N GLN A 172 -16.15 -11.31 11.73
CA GLN A 172 -15.14 -11.49 10.67
C GLN A 172 -14.50 -12.88 10.78
N THR A 173 -13.93 -13.32 9.67
CA THR A 173 -13.18 -14.59 9.58
C THR A 173 -11.83 -14.32 8.91
N PRO A 174 -10.86 -13.71 9.62
CA PRO A 174 -9.53 -13.45 9.04
C PRO A 174 -8.84 -14.77 8.67
N VAL A 175 -8.10 -14.77 7.57
CA VAL A 175 -7.52 -15.98 6.96
C VAL A 175 -6.22 -16.44 7.65
N ASP A 176 -5.61 -15.60 8.48
CA ASP A 176 -4.32 -15.86 9.13
C ASP A 176 -4.26 -15.16 10.51
N PHE A 177 -3.60 -15.81 11.45
CA PHE A 177 -3.35 -15.29 12.81
C PHE A 177 -1.99 -14.59 12.90
N SER A 178 -1.67 -13.70 11.97
CA SER A 178 -0.45 -12.88 12.06
C SER A 178 -0.77 -11.44 12.45
N ASP A 179 0.21 -10.74 13.01
CA ASP A 179 0.11 -9.30 13.29
C ASP A 179 -0.32 -8.54 12.05
N THR A 180 0.26 -8.87 10.92
CA THR A 180 0.02 -8.21 9.63
C THR A 180 -1.43 -8.31 9.20
N VAL A 181 -2.00 -9.52 9.17
CA VAL A 181 -3.39 -9.73 8.77
C VAL A 181 -4.34 -9.15 9.81
N THR A 182 -4.05 -9.35 11.10
CA THR A 182 -4.86 -8.81 12.19
C THR A 182 -4.95 -7.28 12.12
N ILE A 183 -3.83 -6.59 11.91
CA ILE A 183 -3.80 -5.13 11.77
C ILE A 183 -4.51 -4.69 10.49
N LEU A 184 -4.26 -5.35 9.35
CA LEU A 184 -4.90 -5.04 8.08
C LEU A 184 -6.42 -5.11 8.19
N GLU A 185 -6.96 -6.19 8.76
CA GLU A 185 -8.40 -6.37 8.90
C GLU A 185 -8.99 -5.44 9.95
N ASN A 186 -8.27 -5.13 11.02
CA ASN A 186 -8.73 -4.18 12.02
C ASN A 186 -8.84 -2.76 11.45
N VAL A 187 -7.81 -2.28 10.73
CA VAL A 187 -7.89 -0.98 10.02
C VAL A 187 -8.96 -1.01 8.93
N GLY A 188 -9.02 -2.10 8.16
CA GLY A 188 -10.03 -2.31 7.12
C GLY A 188 -11.46 -2.25 7.65
N HIS A 189 -11.72 -2.84 8.83
CA HIS A 189 -13.01 -2.77 9.48
C HIS A 189 -13.41 -1.31 9.82
N ARG A 190 -12.49 -0.54 10.42
CA ARG A 190 -12.76 0.88 10.73
C ARG A 190 -12.93 1.73 9.47
N LEU A 191 -12.22 1.38 8.41
CA LEU A 191 -12.39 2.00 7.09
C LEU A 191 -13.80 1.73 6.53
N ASP A 192 -14.30 0.50 6.66
CA ASP A 192 -15.65 0.12 6.24
C ASP A 192 -16.74 0.83 7.06
N GLU A 193 -16.58 0.91 8.38
CA GLU A 193 -17.51 1.63 9.27
C GLU A 193 -17.62 3.11 8.85
N GLU A 194 -16.50 3.77 8.60
CA GLU A 194 -16.49 5.18 8.20
C GLU A 194 -17.08 5.40 6.80
N ASN A 195 -16.80 4.50 5.85
CA ASN A 195 -17.43 4.51 4.54
C ASN A 195 -18.96 4.37 4.65
N GLU A 196 -19.45 3.46 5.48
CA GLU A 196 -20.88 3.26 5.68
C GLU A 196 -21.54 4.47 6.35
N ARG A 197 -20.88 5.06 7.35
CA ARG A 197 -21.34 6.28 8.02
C ARG A 197 -21.50 7.43 7.03
N LEU A 198 -20.47 7.68 6.22
CA LEU A 198 -20.50 8.74 5.19
C LEU A 198 -21.53 8.44 4.10
N PHE A 199 -21.65 7.18 3.68
CA PHE A 199 -22.67 6.78 2.70
C PHE A 199 -24.07 7.10 3.18
N ARG A 200 -24.43 6.73 4.42
CA ARG A 200 -25.74 7.04 5.01
C ARG A 200 -25.96 8.55 5.11
N HIS A 201 -24.96 9.28 5.61
CA HIS A 201 -25.04 10.73 5.75
C HIS A 201 -25.37 11.43 4.42
N PHE A 202 -24.67 11.11 3.33
CA PHE A 202 -24.94 11.73 2.04
C PHE A 202 -26.23 11.22 1.37
N LYS A 203 -26.57 9.95 1.59
CA LYS A 203 -27.82 9.39 1.09
C LYS A 203 -29.05 10.08 1.71
N ASP A 204 -29.00 10.37 3.02
CA ASP A 204 -30.07 11.07 3.74
C ASP A 204 -30.22 12.53 3.26
N GLN A 205 -29.17 13.10 2.68
CA GLN A 205 -29.19 14.42 2.02
C GLN A 205 -29.72 14.35 0.57
N GLY A 206 -30.07 13.17 0.06
CA GLY A 206 -30.69 12.99 -1.26
C GLY A 206 -29.71 12.77 -2.42
N TYR A 207 -28.40 12.60 -2.16
CA TYR A 207 -27.43 12.32 -3.21
C TYR A 207 -27.58 10.90 -3.81
N SER A 208 -27.33 10.78 -5.10
CA SER A 208 -27.28 9.48 -5.79
C SER A 208 -26.03 8.71 -5.41
N LYS A 209 -26.07 7.36 -5.55
CA LYS A 209 -24.89 6.51 -5.23
C LYS A 209 -23.64 6.89 -6.03
N LYS A 210 -23.81 7.36 -7.28
CA LYS A 210 -22.72 7.81 -8.14
C LYS A 210 -22.04 9.08 -7.60
N GLU A 211 -22.83 10.02 -7.06
CA GLU A 211 -22.32 11.26 -6.45
C GLU A 211 -21.68 10.99 -5.08
N ILE A 212 -22.24 10.06 -4.31
CA ILE A 212 -21.75 9.72 -2.96
C ILE A 212 -20.32 9.18 -3.00
N SER A 213 -19.95 8.36 -3.97
CA SER A 213 -18.62 7.72 -4.01
C SER A 213 -17.47 8.74 -3.96
N PRO A 214 -17.39 9.76 -4.86
CA PRO A 214 -16.35 10.77 -4.76
C PRO A 214 -16.50 11.70 -3.54
N MET A 215 -17.69 11.80 -2.96
CA MET A 215 -17.88 12.56 -1.71
C MET A 215 -17.29 11.81 -0.52
N ILE A 216 -17.41 10.49 -0.45
CA ILE A 216 -16.75 9.67 0.56
C ILE A 216 -15.24 9.83 0.46
N GLU A 217 -14.66 9.70 -0.74
CA GLU A 217 -13.22 9.84 -0.97
C GLU A 217 -12.67 11.19 -0.45
N LYS A 218 -13.45 12.27 -0.57
CA LYS A 218 -13.05 13.62 -0.10
C LYS A 218 -13.24 13.86 1.41
N ASN A 219 -14.09 13.08 2.06
CA ASN A 219 -14.48 13.30 3.45
C ASN A 219 -14.00 12.17 4.38
N LEU A 220 -13.22 11.23 3.88
CA LEU A 220 -12.66 10.15 4.66
C LEU A 220 -11.62 10.70 5.66
N ASP A 221 -11.84 10.47 6.95
CA ASP A 221 -10.94 10.92 8.01
C ASP A 221 -10.05 9.77 8.47
N LEU A 222 -8.87 9.65 7.83
CA LEU A 222 -7.89 8.62 8.16
C LEU A 222 -7.34 8.75 9.59
N VAL A 223 -7.26 9.95 10.14
CA VAL A 223 -6.79 10.14 11.52
C VAL A 223 -7.75 9.48 12.49
N THR A 224 -9.03 9.75 12.34
CA THR A 224 -10.08 9.13 13.18
C THR A 224 -10.13 7.62 12.99
N ILE A 225 -10.02 7.11 11.75
CA ILE A 225 -10.00 5.67 11.43
C ILE A 225 -8.83 4.98 12.15
N LEU A 226 -7.62 5.50 11.97
CA LEU A 226 -6.41 4.93 12.55
C LEU A 226 -6.40 5.00 14.07
N SER A 227 -6.85 6.12 14.64
CA SER A 227 -6.96 6.29 16.09
C SER A 227 -7.95 5.29 16.72
N LYS A 228 -9.06 5.01 16.04
CA LYS A 228 -10.02 3.98 16.49
C LYS A 228 -9.46 2.57 16.35
N ALA A 229 -8.74 2.29 15.25
CA ALA A 229 -8.15 0.98 15.01
C ALA A 229 -7.08 0.64 16.05
N SER A 230 -6.19 1.59 16.33
CA SER A 230 -5.03 1.39 17.21
C SER A 230 -5.30 1.57 18.70
N ARG A 231 -6.54 1.88 19.09
CA ARG A 231 -6.90 2.18 20.50
C ARG A 231 -6.45 1.10 21.47
N ASP A 232 -6.65 -0.15 21.06
CA ASP A 232 -6.42 -1.31 21.90
C ASP A 232 -5.16 -2.08 21.51
N TRP A 233 -4.28 -1.49 20.66
CA TRP A 233 -3.03 -2.13 20.28
C TRP A 233 -1.96 -1.88 21.35
N ASP A 234 -1.30 -2.96 21.75
CA ASP A 234 -0.14 -2.91 22.64
C ASP A 234 1.09 -3.49 21.93
N GLY A 235 2.26 -2.87 22.13
CA GLY A 235 3.50 -3.27 21.48
C GLY A 235 4.08 -2.24 20.53
N GLY A 236 5.10 -2.64 19.77
CA GLY A 236 5.82 -1.77 18.84
C GLY A 236 5.33 -1.93 17.41
N TYR A 237 5.08 -0.82 16.72
CA TYR A 237 4.75 -0.84 15.30
C TYR A 237 5.16 0.45 14.57
N ALA A 238 5.59 0.29 13.33
CA ALA A 238 5.74 1.39 12.38
C ALA A 238 5.18 0.93 11.04
N MET A 239 4.28 1.69 10.46
CA MET A 239 3.59 1.32 9.24
C MET A 239 3.30 2.50 8.32
N ALA A 240 3.13 2.20 7.05
CA ALA A 240 2.56 3.10 6.05
C ALA A 240 1.45 2.39 5.29
N GLY A 241 0.49 3.16 4.79
CA GLY A 241 -0.61 2.61 4.01
C GLY A 241 -1.16 3.59 2.99
N MET A 242 -1.89 3.04 2.03
CA MET A 242 -2.53 3.76 0.94
C MET A 242 -3.97 3.28 0.81
N VAL A 243 -4.91 4.20 0.66
CA VAL A 243 -6.30 3.90 0.31
C VAL A 243 -6.48 3.99 -1.20
N GLY A 244 -7.35 3.18 -1.78
CA GLY A 244 -7.46 3.03 -3.24
C GLY A 244 -7.77 4.28 -4.05
N HIS A 245 -8.27 5.35 -3.42
CA HIS A 245 -8.45 6.66 -4.06
C HIS A 245 -7.20 7.55 -4.02
N GLY A 246 -6.12 7.11 -3.35
CA GLY A 246 -4.82 7.77 -3.35
C GLY A 246 -4.45 8.50 -2.08
N ASP A 247 -5.26 8.46 -1.03
CA ASP A 247 -4.83 8.93 0.28
C ASP A 247 -3.82 7.98 0.90
N GLY A 248 -2.86 8.54 1.62
CA GLY A 248 -1.81 7.76 2.27
C GLY A 248 -1.57 8.22 3.70
N PHE A 249 -1.05 7.32 4.51
CA PHE A 249 -0.73 7.59 5.90
C PHE A 249 0.58 6.91 6.32
N VAL A 250 1.19 7.47 7.35
CA VAL A 250 2.30 6.87 8.09
C VAL A 250 1.94 6.93 9.57
N MET A 251 2.18 5.85 10.29
CA MET A 251 1.86 5.71 11.70
C MET A 251 2.91 4.91 12.42
N ARG A 252 3.18 5.26 13.68
CA ARG A 252 4.03 4.49 14.58
C ARG A 252 3.39 4.37 15.95
N ASP A 253 3.89 3.44 16.77
CA ASP A 253 3.46 3.26 18.14
C ASP A 253 3.73 4.52 18.99
N PRO A 254 2.88 4.81 20.00
CA PRO A 254 3.00 6.02 20.80
C PRO A 254 4.24 6.03 21.70
N ALA A 255 4.80 4.86 22.04
CA ALA A 255 6.00 4.73 22.86
C ALA A 255 7.30 4.88 22.05
N GLY A 256 7.21 4.87 20.71
CA GLY A 256 8.35 5.01 19.82
C GLY A 256 9.29 3.80 19.85
N ILE A 257 8.76 2.61 20.06
CA ILE A 257 9.51 1.36 20.09
C ILE A 257 10.04 1.01 18.69
N ARG A 258 9.26 1.35 17.65
CA ARG A 258 9.59 1.09 16.24
C ARG A 258 9.77 2.37 15.43
#